data_0518d1f82d3855cfd26d9277a2f371cb
#
_entry.id   0518d1f82d3855cfd26d9277a2f371cb
#
_cell.length_a   1.000
_cell.length_b   1.000
_cell.length_c   1.000
_cell.angle_alpha   90.00
_cell.angle_beta   90.00
_cell.angle_gamma   90.00
#
_symmetry.space_group_name_H-M   'P 1'
#
loop_
_entity.id
_entity.type
_entity.pdbx_description
1 polymer ?
#
loop_
_entity_poly.entity_id
_entity_poly.type
_entity_poly.pdbx_seq_one_letter_code
_entity_poly.pdbx_strand_id
1 'polypeptide(L)'
;MLPPDFRWHSVGTAPHDQPNALLLDSTEVLRLSRRVDDGTWYVTLNKQRDDWNARKNVDCSSYRQGKAGAEIWAERHQDRLRAEVDQRIKQQKADRPFLMR
;
A
#
# COMPACT_ATOMS: atom_id res chain seq x y z
N MET A 1 16.66 3.49 -0.79
CA MET A 1 16.06 3.54 -2.14
C MET A 1 14.97 2.47 -2.26
N LEU A 2 13.86 2.82 -2.88
CA LEU A 2 12.75 1.88 -3.01
C LEU A 2 13.12 0.75 -3.99
N PRO A 3 12.91 -0.52 -3.62
CA PRO A 3 13.19 -1.63 -4.53
C PRO A 3 12.35 -1.56 -5.81
N PRO A 4 12.86 -2.08 -6.95
CA PRO A 4 12.20 -1.91 -8.25
C PRO A 4 10.87 -2.65 -8.42
N ASP A 5 10.57 -3.63 -7.59
CA ASP A 5 9.27 -4.30 -7.62
C ASP A 5 8.17 -3.53 -6.89
N PHE A 6 8.53 -2.46 -6.19
CA PHE A 6 7.57 -1.51 -5.60
C PHE A 6 7.41 -0.32 -6.54
N ARG A 7 6.20 0.18 -6.66
CA ARG A 7 5.97 1.38 -7.46
C ARG A 7 4.78 2.17 -6.95
N TRP A 8 4.89 3.48 -7.13
CA TRP A 8 3.81 4.40 -6.77
C TRP A 8 2.77 4.46 -7.87
N HIS A 9 1.53 4.64 -7.48
CA HIS A 9 0.40 4.73 -8.41
C HIS A 9 -0.63 5.71 -7.85
N SER A 10 -1.31 6.42 -8.75
CA SER A 10 -2.40 7.31 -8.36
C SER A 10 -3.71 6.55 -8.37
N VAL A 11 -4.43 6.54 -7.25
CA VAL A 11 -5.73 5.88 -7.14
C VAL A 11 -6.80 6.90 -6.74
N GLY A 12 -8.02 6.62 -7.13
CA GLY A 12 -9.14 7.51 -6.87
C GLY A 12 -8.98 8.81 -7.64
N THR A 13 -9.15 9.92 -6.97
CA THR A 13 -9.06 11.25 -7.57
C THR A 13 -7.69 11.90 -7.41
N ALA A 14 -6.68 11.14 -6.98
CA ALA A 14 -5.34 11.69 -6.76
C ALA A 14 -4.72 12.16 -8.08
N PRO A 15 -4.06 13.33 -8.09
CA PRO A 15 -3.36 13.81 -9.27
C PRO A 15 -2.21 12.89 -9.66
N HIS A 16 -1.87 12.86 -10.94
CA HIS A 16 -0.77 12.02 -11.45
C HIS A 16 0.58 12.40 -10.84
N ASP A 17 0.78 13.67 -10.52
CA ASP A 17 2.03 14.14 -9.94
C ASP A 17 2.08 13.92 -8.42
N GLN A 18 1.00 13.40 -7.83
CA GLN A 18 0.95 13.07 -6.41
C GLN A 18 0.43 11.63 -6.23
N PRO A 19 1.18 10.63 -6.71
CA PRO A 19 0.74 9.25 -6.53
C PRO A 19 0.62 8.92 -5.04
N ASN A 20 -0.44 8.20 -4.70
CA ASN A 20 -0.82 8.00 -3.31
C ASN A 20 -0.86 6.54 -2.86
N ALA A 21 -0.67 5.60 -3.76
CA ALA A 21 -0.68 4.17 -3.42
C ALA A 21 0.64 3.53 -3.77
N LEU A 22 1.21 2.76 -2.85
CA LEU A 22 2.41 1.97 -3.11
C LEU A 22 1.99 0.54 -3.40
N LEU A 23 2.38 0.06 -4.57
CA LEU A 23 2.03 -1.27 -5.05
C LEU A 23 3.25 -2.18 -5.05
N LEU A 24 3.03 -3.43 -4.68
CA LEU A 24 4.00 -4.51 -4.82
C LEU A 24 3.29 -5.61 -5.60
N ASP A 25 3.76 -5.88 -6.84
CA ASP A 25 3.14 -6.85 -7.75
C ASP A 25 1.64 -6.61 -7.90
N SER A 26 1.27 -5.36 -8.15
CA SER A 26 -0.13 -4.93 -8.33
C SER A 26 -1.00 -5.02 -7.09
N THR A 27 -0.42 -5.33 -5.93
CA THR A 27 -1.14 -5.35 -4.65
C THR A 27 -0.77 -4.12 -3.83
N GLU A 28 -1.78 -3.38 -3.41
CA GLU A 28 -1.57 -2.18 -2.60
C GLU A 28 -1.11 -2.55 -1.20
N VAL A 29 0.05 -2.03 -0.78
CA VAL A 29 0.59 -2.30 0.55
C VAL A 29 0.46 -1.11 1.50
N LEU A 30 0.34 0.10 0.95
CA LEU A 30 0.04 1.28 1.75
C LEU A 30 -0.62 2.34 0.89
N ARG A 31 -1.27 3.30 1.54
CA ARG A 31 -1.90 4.42 0.85
C ARG A 31 -1.73 5.69 1.66
N LEU A 32 -1.33 6.76 0.97
CA LEU A 32 -1.33 8.12 1.50
C LEU A 32 -2.70 8.74 1.26
N SER A 33 -3.28 9.32 2.31
CA SER A 33 -4.59 9.93 2.23
C SER A 33 -4.59 11.27 2.95
N ARG A 34 -5.51 12.14 2.58
CA ARG A 34 -5.68 13.44 3.20
C ARG A 34 -7.05 13.50 3.86
N ARG A 35 -7.08 13.92 5.13
CA ARG A 35 -8.35 14.06 5.84
C ARG A 35 -9.13 15.24 5.27
N VAL A 36 -10.43 15.03 5.09
CA VAL A 36 -11.30 16.05 4.51
C VAL A 36 -11.54 17.19 5.50
N ASP A 37 -11.62 16.86 6.79
CA ASP A 37 -11.99 17.83 7.81
C ASP A 37 -10.89 18.84 8.14
N ASP A 38 -9.63 18.39 8.28
CA ASP A 38 -8.54 19.28 8.68
C ASP A 38 -7.39 19.32 7.68
N GLY A 39 -7.45 18.54 6.61
CA GLY A 39 -6.44 18.54 5.57
C GLY A 39 -5.13 17.88 5.94
N THR A 40 -5.05 17.20 7.08
CA THR A 40 -3.82 16.52 7.47
C THR A 40 -3.63 15.25 6.66
N TRP A 41 -2.36 14.91 6.41
CA TRP A 41 -2.00 13.71 5.69
C TRP A 41 -1.81 12.55 6.65
N TYR A 42 -2.13 11.35 6.21
CA TYR A 42 -1.84 10.12 6.95
C TYR A 42 -1.56 9.01 5.97
N VAL A 43 -0.84 7.98 6.45
CA VAL A 43 -0.56 6.79 5.66
C VAL A 43 -1.23 5.59 6.32
N THR A 44 -1.89 4.75 5.52
CA THR A 44 -2.45 3.49 5.99
C THR A 44 -1.50 2.38 5.57
N LEU A 45 -0.91 1.70 6.55
CA LEU A 45 0.05 0.64 6.35
C LEU A 45 -0.63 -0.73 6.34
N ASN A 46 0.03 -1.71 5.72
CA ASN A 46 -0.41 -3.12 5.69
C ASN A 46 -1.75 -3.32 4.98
N LYS A 47 -1.95 -2.60 3.89
CA LYS A 47 -3.20 -2.73 3.11
C LYS A 47 -3.34 -4.06 2.41
N GLN A 48 -2.24 -4.82 2.28
CA GLN A 48 -2.27 -6.16 1.71
C GLN A 48 -2.93 -7.17 2.65
N ARG A 49 -3.10 -6.82 3.92
CA ARG A 49 -3.76 -7.69 4.90
C ARG A 49 -5.27 -7.48 4.87
N ASP A 50 -6.02 -8.56 4.97
CA ASP A 50 -7.48 -8.51 4.99
C ASP A 50 -8.02 -8.09 6.34
N ASP A 51 -7.28 -8.32 7.42
CA ASP A 51 -7.70 -7.98 8.77
C ASP A 51 -7.56 -6.47 9.00
N TRP A 52 -8.67 -5.81 9.26
CA TRP A 52 -8.68 -4.38 9.57
C TRP A 52 -7.79 -4.01 10.75
N ASN A 53 -7.70 -4.92 11.74
CA ASN A 53 -6.90 -4.66 12.93
C ASN A 53 -5.40 -4.70 12.64
N ALA A 54 -5.00 -5.32 11.54
CA ALA A 54 -3.60 -5.37 11.13
C ALA A 54 -3.16 -4.12 10.40
N ARG A 55 -4.10 -3.28 9.95
CA ARG A 55 -3.81 -2.03 9.28
C ARG A 55 -3.56 -0.93 10.30
N LYS A 56 -2.62 -0.05 9.99
CA LYS A 56 -2.21 1.00 10.90
C LYS A 56 -2.20 2.35 10.17
N ASN A 57 -2.81 3.36 10.79
CA ASN A 57 -2.79 4.72 10.28
C ASN A 57 -1.73 5.52 11.02
N VAL A 58 -0.87 6.21 10.29
CA VAL A 58 0.20 7.03 10.85
C VAL A 58 0.09 8.44 10.27
N ASP A 59 -0.01 9.44 11.13
CA ASP A 59 -0.10 10.83 10.70
C ASP A 59 1.23 11.31 10.13
N CYS A 60 1.15 12.15 9.10
CA CYS A 60 2.29 12.71 8.42
C CYS A 60 2.18 14.23 8.41
N SER A 61 3.33 14.93 8.40
CA SER A 61 3.34 16.39 8.38
C SER A 61 2.98 16.96 7.00
N SER A 62 3.23 16.19 5.93
CA SER A 62 2.93 16.60 4.56
C SER A 62 2.92 15.39 3.65
N TYR A 63 2.45 15.58 2.42
CA TYR A 63 2.51 14.54 1.40
C TYR A 63 3.96 14.07 1.17
N ARG A 64 4.88 15.02 1.01
CA ARG A 64 6.29 14.71 0.73
C ARG A 64 6.91 13.90 1.88
N GLN A 65 6.66 14.31 3.10
CA GLN A 65 7.18 13.63 4.28
C GLN A 65 6.58 12.23 4.40
N GLY A 66 5.29 12.11 4.16
CA GLY A 66 4.60 10.82 4.20
C GLY A 66 5.11 9.86 3.15
N LYS A 67 5.35 10.35 1.93
CA LYS A 67 5.89 9.52 0.85
C LYS A 67 7.30 9.04 1.16
N ALA A 68 8.15 9.93 1.65
CA ALA A 68 9.52 9.56 2.02
C ALA A 68 9.53 8.53 3.14
N GLY A 69 8.73 8.74 4.17
CA GLY A 69 8.61 7.79 5.28
C GLY A 69 8.06 6.45 4.84
N ALA A 70 7.10 6.46 3.92
CA ALA A 70 6.51 5.24 3.38
C ALA A 70 7.55 4.41 2.61
N GLU A 71 8.41 5.05 1.85
CA GLU A 71 9.47 4.36 1.11
C GLU A 71 10.47 3.71 2.06
N ILE A 72 10.84 4.41 3.14
CA ILE A 72 11.72 3.85 4.15
C ILE A 72 11.06 2.65 4.82
N TRP A 73 9.78 2.76 5.18
CA TRP A 73 9.03 1.68 5.78
C TRP A 73 8.97 0.46 4.87
N ALA A 74 8.68 0.66 3.59
CA ALA A 74 8.59 -0.43 2.61
C ALA A 74 9.94 -1.11 2.45
N GLU A 75 11.02 -0.35 2.39
CA GLU A 75 12.37 -0.89 2.26
C GLU A 75 12.75 -1.74 3.48
N ARG A 76 12.42 -1.26 4.68
CA ARG A 76 12.70 -2.00 5.91
C ARG A 76 11.92 -3.29 6.02
N HIS A 77 10.71 -3.33 5.50
CA HIS A 77 9.82 -4.48 5.63
C HIS A 77 9.64 -5.25 4.32
N GLN A 78 10.50 -5.02 3.34
CA GLN A 78 10.32 -5.57 2.00
C GLN A 78 10.18 -7.08 1.96
N ASP A 79 10.96 -7.79 2.77
CA ASP A 79 10.90 -9.26 2.77
C ASP A 79 9.58 -9.76 3.30
N ARG A 80 9.09 -9.16 4.40
CA ARG A 80 7.79 -9.49 4.96
C ARG A 80 6.67 -9.15 3.98
N LEU A 81 6.75 -7.99 3.36
CA LEU A 81 5.73 -7.55 2.41
C LEU A 81 5.66 -8.47 1.19
N ARG A 82 6.81 -8.88 0.67
CA ARG A 82 6.84 -9.82 -0.47
C ARG A 82 6.20 -11.15 -0.10
N ALA A 83 6.50 -11.66 1.09
CA ALA A 83 5.91 -12.91 1.54
C ALA A 83 4.39 -12.81 1.69
N GLU A 84 3.90 -11.73 2.27
CA GLU A 84 2.46 -11.52 2.49
C GLU A 84 1.71 -11.32 1.18
N VAL A 85 2.28 -10.54 0.26
CA VAL A 85 1.68 -10.31 -1.05
C VAL A 85 1.64 -11.60 -1.85
N ASP A 86 2.72 -12.37 -1.85
CA ASP A 86 2.79 -13.63 -2.54
C ASP A 86 1.73 -14.60 -2.02
N GLN A 87 1.56 -14.69 -0.72
CA GLN A 87 0.56 -15.54 -0.11
C GLN A 87 -0.86 -15.08 -0.48
N ARG A 88 -1.11 -13.78 -0.51
CA ARG A 88 -2.40 -13.25 -0.90
C ARG A 88 -2.74 -13.59 -2.35
N ILE A 89 -1.77 -13.48 -3.24
CA ILE A 89 -1.95 -13.82 -4.65
C ILE A 89 -2.28 -15.31 -4.79
N LYS A 90 -1.58 -16.17 -4.07
CA LYS A 90 -1.85 -17.61 -4.07
C LYS A 90 -3.23 -17.92 -3.54
N GLN A 91 -3.66 -17.24 -2.49
CA GLN A 91 -5.00 -17.40 -1.93
C GLN A 91 -6.07 -17.00 -2.94
N GLN A 92 -5.88 -15.87 -3.63
CA GLN A 92 -6.83 -15.41 -4.64
C GLN A 92 -6.97 -16.41 -5.77
N LYS A 93 -5.88 -17.04 -6.19
CA LYS A 93 -5.91 -18.06 -7.21
C LYS A 93 -6.64 -19.31 -6.72
N ALA A 94 -6.43 -19.68 -5.47
CA ALA A 94 -7.10 -20.84 -4.88
C ALA A 94 -8.61 -20.64 -4.74
N ASP A 95 -9.05 -19.39 -4.62
CA ASP A 95 -10.46 -19.03 -4.45
C ASP A 95 -11.25 -18.99 -5.77
N ARG A 96 -10.65 -19.47 -6.87
CA ARG A 96 -11.31 -19.49 -8.17
C ARG A 96 -11.52 -20.89 -8.76
N PRO A 97 -11.68 -21.93 -7.96
CA PRO A 97 -11.72 -23.27 -8.52
C PRO A 97 -12.93 -23.51 -9.42
N PHE A 98 -14.05 -22.90 -9.10
CA PHE A 98 -15.27 -23.09 -9.87
C PHE A 98 -15.17 -22.53 -11.28
N LEU A 99 -14.24 -21.66 -11.54
CA LEU A 99 -14.03 -21.08 -12.87
C LEU A 99 -13.46 -22.09 -13.84
N MET A 100 -12.97 -23.17 -13.34
CA MET A 100 -12.38 -24.21 -14.16
C MET A 100 -13.39 -25.14 -14.77
N ARG A 101 -14.62 -25.01 -14.43
CA ARG A 101 -15.68 -25.88 -14.92
C ARG A 101 -16.22 -25.48 -16.26
#